data_edb56257430e14022b200666458cd8c2
#
_entry.id   edb56257430e14022b200666458cd8c2
#
_cell.length_a   1.000
_cell.length_b   1.000
_cell.length_c   1.000
_cell.angle_alpha   90.00
_cell.angle_beta   90.00
_cell.angle_gamma   90.00
#
_symmetry.space_group_name_H-M   'P 1'
#
loop_
_entity.id
_entity.type
_entity.pdbx_description
1 polymer ?
#
loop_
_entity_poly.entity_id
_entity_poly.type
_entity_poly.pdbx_seq_one_letter_code
_entity_poly.pdbx_strand_id
1 'polypeptide(L)'
;MGRPAKAIAAKTAKISRDETEQRLQIEDQLRGKADKLVPPLYLTDSQVEIFNYILTELEEAKVLGNLDLFALSQLAICVDRMQQLEDQINNNEGLLLESKLMSARERYSRDFLRLINEFCMSPQSRAKLSISTVKPGQEKKKTLMDILNEEDEDE
;
A
#
# COMPACT_ATOMS: atom_id res chain seq x y z
N MET A 1 14.81 21.44 7.00
CA MET A 1 14.03 20.69 5.98
C MET A 1 12.62 20.43 6.50
N GLY A 2 11.58 20.81 5.74
CA GLY A 2 10.18 20.58 6.10
C GLY A 2 9.83 19.09 6.01
N ARG A 3 8.84 18.63 6.80
CA ARG A 3 8.29 17.27 6.65
C ARG A 3 7.71 17.08 5.26
N PRO A 4 7.94 15.92 4.58
CA PRO A 4 7.34 15.66 3.28
C PRO A 4 5.81 15.74 3.36
N ALA A 5 5.18 16.19 2.28
CA ALA A 5 3.73 16.25 2.17
C ALA A 5 3.16 14.83 2.32
N LYS A 6 2.11 14.70 3.15
CA LYS A 6 1.39 13.43 3.32
C LYS A 6 0.14 13.47 2.46
N ALA A 7 -0.22 12.33 1.86
CA ALA A 7 -1.53 12.15 1.24
C ALA A 7 -2.64 12.55 2.23
N ILE A 8 -3.74 13.07 1.72
CA ILE A 8 -4.83 13.61 2.56
C ILE A 8 -5.34 12.57 3.54
N ALA A 9 -5.39 11.33 3.09
CA ALA A 9 -5.73 10.15 3.85
C ALA A 9 -4.90 9.96 5.13
N ALA A 10 -3.65 10.44 5.14
CA ALA A 10 -2.72 10.29 6.26
C ALA A 10 -2.61 11.54 7.13
N LYS A 11 -3.43 12.59 6.88
CA LYS A 11 -3.45 13.79 7.69
C LYS A 11 -4.44 13.68 8.84
N THR A 12 -3.97 13.93 10.06
CA THR A 12 -4.78 13.98 11.29
C THR A 12 -5.26 15.40 11.67
N ALA A 13 -4.86 16.41 10.89
CA ALA A 13 -5.26 17.80 11.14
C ALA A 13 -6.66 18.08 10.57
N LYS A 14 -7.46 18.88 11.29
CA LYS A 14 -8.78 19.37 10.83
C LYS A 14 -8.59 20.23 9.57
N ILE A 15 -8.95 19.69 8.41
CA ILE A 15 -8.91 20.36 7.11
C ILE A 15 -10.35 20.68 6.72
N SER A 16 -10.57 21.79 6.01
CA SER A 16 -11.93 22.15 5.55
C SER A 16 -12.42 21.10 4.54
N ARG A 17 -13.75 20.97 4.44
CA ARG A 17 -14.39 20.03 3.50
C ARG A 17 -13.96 20.31 2.06
N ASP A 18 -13.98 21.57 1.65
CA ASP A 18 -13.64 22.00 0.30
C ASP A 18 -12.17 21.72 -0.04
N GLU A 19 -11.27 21.95 0.92
CA GLU A 19 -9.84 21.64 0.75
C GLU A 19 -9.60 20.12 0.63
N THR A 20 -10.38 19.32 1.36
CA THR A 20 -10.32 17.86 1.27
C THR A 20 -10.75 17.35 -0.10
N GLU A 21 -11.88 17.87 -0.63
CA GLU A 21 -12.39 17.49 -1.94
C GLU A 21 -11.46 17.90 -3.08
N GLN A 22 -10.93 19.11 -3.02
CA GLN A 22 -9.96 19.60 -4.01
C GLN A 22 -8.70 18.74 -4.06
N ARG A 23 -8.17 18.37 -2.90
CA ARG A 23 -6.96 17.54 -2.84
C ARG A 23 -7.21 16.11 -3.30
N LEU A 24 -8.36 15.52 -2.98
CA LEU A 24 -8.74 14.19 -3.49
C LEU A 24 -8.85 14.18 -5.01
N GLN A 25 -9.41 15.24 -5.60
CA GLN A 25 -9.45 15.39 -7.06
C GLN A 25 -8.06 15.50 -7.67
N ILE A 26 -7.16 16.25 -7.04
CA ILE A 26 -5.78 16.40 -7.49
C ILE A 26 -5.03 15.08 -7.35
N GLU A 27 -5.18 14.37 -6.24
CA GLU A 27 -4.56 13.05 -6.03
C GLU A 27 -5.04 12.03 -7.08
N ASP A 28 -6.33 12.03 -7.43
CA ASP A 28 -6.90 11.17 -8.48
C ASP A 28 -6.37 11.53 -9.87
N GLN A 29 -6.26 12.83 -10.18
CA GLN A 29 -5.66 13.31 -11.43
C GLN A 29 -4.17 12.92 -11.53
N LEU A 30 -3.41 13.02 -10.43
CA LEU A 30 -1.99 12.69 -10.40
C LEU A 30 -1.74 11.18 -10.50
N ARG A 31 -2.63 10.36 -9.93
CA ARG A 31 -2.57 8.91 -10.08
C ARG A 31 -2.70 8.52 -11.56
N GLY A 32 -3.57 9.18 -12.30
CA GLY A 32 -3.81 8.95 -13.71
C GLY A 32 -4.49 7.60 -13.97
N LYS A 33 -4.26 7.06 -15.17
CA LYS A 33 -4.83 5.77 -15.61
C LYS A 33 -3.94 4.61 -15.16
N ALA A 34 -4.52 3.42 -15.06
CA ALA A 34 -3.84 2.15 -14.77
C ALA A 34 -4.01 1.12 -15.90
N ASP A 35 -4.11 1.60 -17.15
CA ASP A 35 -4.43 0.79 -18.34
C ASP A 35 -3.19 0.23 -19.06
N LYS A 36 -1.98 0.55 -18.60
CA LYS A 36 -0.70 0.13 -19.20
C LYS A 36 0.21 -0.64 -18.24
N LEU A 37 -0.35 -1.22 -17.19
CA LEU A 37 0.39 -2.03 -16.23
C LEU A 37 0.62 -3.44 -16.78
N VAL A 38 1.53 -3.56 -17.75
CA VAL A 38 1.91 -4.83 -18.36
C VAL A 38 3.32 -5.21 -17.90
N PRO A 39 3.57 -6.48 -17.50
CA PRO A 39 4.90 -6.92 -17.07
C PRO A 39 5.95 -6.60 -18.13
N PRO A 40 7.05 -5.91 -17.78
CA PRO A 40 8.14 -5.64 -18.70
C PRO A 40 8.84 -6.91 -19.16
N LEU A 41 9.38 -6.91 -20.39
CA LEU A 41 10.03 -8.06 -21.03
C LEU A 41 11.30 -8.56 -20.31
N TYR A 42 11.87 -7.76 -19.41
CA TYR A 42 13.07 -8.17 -18.66
C TYR A 42 12.76 -9.04 -17.43
N LEU A 43 11.48 -9.18 -17.07
CA LEU A 43 11.07 -10.05 -15.98
C LEU A 43 11.13 -11.51 -16.38
N THR A 44 11.56 -12.36 -15.46
CA THR A 44 11.47 -13.83 -15.62
C THR A 44 10.02 -14.30 -15.45
N ASP A 45 9.71 -15.52 -15.89
CA ASP A 45 8.35 -16.09 -15.78
C ASP A 45 7.85 -16.05 -14.31
N SER A 46 8.69 -16.43 -13.34
CA SER A 46 8.37 -16.36 -11.92
C SER A 46 8.06 -14.91 -11.47
N GLN A 47 8.83 -13.94 -11.94
CA GLN A 47 8.60 -12.53 -11.62
C GLN A 47 7.33 -12.00 -12.27
N VAL A 48 6.99 -12.46 -13.46
CA VAL A 48 5.72 -12.14 -14.14
C VAL A 48 4.53 -12.69 -13.36
N GLU A 49 4.60 -13.92 -12.87
CA GLU A 49 3.55 -14.49 -12.01
C GLU A 49 3.34 -13.67 -10.75
N ILE A 50 4.41 -13.32 -10.06
CA ILE A 50 4.37 -12.48 -8.85
C ILE A 50 3.82 -11.09 -9.18
N PHE A 51 4.27 -10.47 -10.28
CA PHE A 51 3.77 -9.17 -10.74
C PHE A 51 2.26 -9.20 -10.96
N ASN A 52 1.76 -10.18 -11.71
CA ASN A 52 0.33 -10.33 -12.00
C ASN A 52 -0.48 -10.59 -10.74
N TYR A 53 0.03 -11.42 -9.82
CA TYR A 53 -0.63 -11.64 -8.53
C TYR A 53 -0.80 -10.33 -7.75
N ILE A 54 0.27 -9.56 -7.60
CA ILE A 54 0.22 -8.28 -6.85
C ILE A 54 -0.68 -7.27 -7.56
N LEU A 55 -0.60 -7.20 -8.90
CA LEU A 55 -1.45 -6.31 -9.70
C LEU A 55 -2.93 -6.61 -9.45
N THR A 56 -3.34 -7.88 -9.53
CA THR A 56 -4.73 -8.31 -9.33
C THR A 56 -5.23 -7.92 -7.93
N GLU A 57 -4.42 -8.15 -6.89
CA GLU A 57 -4.79 -7.81 -5.50
C GLU A 57 -4.90 -6.28 -5.27
N LEU A 58 -4.15 -5.48 -6.02
CA LEU A 58 -4.15 -4.02 -5.88
C LEU A 58 -5.17 -3.32 -6.78
N GLU A 59 -5.70 -3.98 -7.82
CA GLU A 59 -6.71 -3.40 -8.72
C GLU A 59 -7.97 -2.96 -7.96
N GLU A 60 -8.46 -3.79 -7.04
CA GLU A 60 -9.64 -3.48 -6.23
C GLU A 60 -9.44 -2.23 -5.36
N ALA A 61 -8.22 -2.02 -4.88
CA ALA A 61 -7.88 -0.88 -4.04
C ALA A 61 -7.80 0.45 -4.82
N LYS A 62 -7.71 0.41 -6.16
CA LYS A 62 -7.59 1.56 -7.07
C LYS A 62 -6.45 2.52 -6.68
N VAL A 63 -5.36 1.99 -6.15
CA VAL A 63 -4.21 2.79 -5.71
C VAL A 63 -3.16 2.97 -6.79
N LEU A 64 -3.15 2.09 -7.82
CA LEU A 64 -2.14 2.06 -8.87
C LEU A 64 -2.43 3.05 -10.00
N GLY A 65 -1.35 3.59 -10.57
CA GLY A 65 -1.33 4.33 -11.83
C GLY A 65 -0.26 3.78 -12.78
N ASN A 66 -0.25 4.22 -14.03
CA ASN A 66 0.74 3.74 -15.02
C ASN A 66 2.20 4.02 -14.64
N LEU A 67 2.44 5.05 -13.80
CA LEU A 67 3.78 5.38 -13.32
C LEU A 67 4.33 4.35 -12.33
N ASP A 68 3.46 3.56 -11.71
CA ASP A 68 3.84 2.56 -10.70
C ASP A 68 4.41 1.27 -11.32
N LEU A 69 4.39 1.15 -12.66
CA LEU A 69 4.87 -0.01 -13.39
C LEU A 69 6.27 -0.47 -12.94
N PHE A 70 7.21 0.47 -12.84
CA PHE A 70 8.60 0.14 -12.49
C PHE A 70 8.76 -0.23 -11.02
N ALA A 71 8.03 0.43 -10.12
CA ALA A 71 8.04 0.11 -8.70
C ALA A 71 7.39 -1.26 -8.44
N LEU A 72 6.29 -1.58 -9.13
CA LEU A 72 5.63 -2.89 -9.08
C LEU A 72 6.54 -4.00 -9.62
N SER A 73 7.24 -3.74 -10.73
CA SER A 73 8.24 -4.67 -11.27
C SER A 73 9.38 -4.92 -10.28
N GLN A 74 9.87 -3.86 -9.63
CA GLN A 74 10.90 -3.99 -8.61
C GLN A 74 10.43 -4.79 -7.40
N LEU A 75 9.17 -4.64 -7.01
CA LEU A 75 8.56 -5.43 -5.92
C LEU A 75 8.52 -6.91 -6.29
N ALA A 76 8.09 -7.25 -7.53
CA ALA A 76 8.07 -8.62 -8.01
C ALA A 76 9.48 -9.25 -8.01
N ILE A 77 10.50 -8.49 -8.46
CA ILE A 77 11.89 -8.93 -8.43
C ILE A 77 12.36 -9.17 -6.99
N CYS A 78 12.05 -8.27 -6.06
CA CYS A 78 12.43 -8.43 -4.65
C CYS A 78 11.86 -9.70 -4.05
N VAL A 79 10.57 -9.99 -4.27
CA VAL A 79 9.90 -11.19 -3.77
C VAL A 79 10.54 -12.46 -4.36
N ASP A 80 10.71 -12.51 -5.68
CA ASP A 80 11.35 -13.63 -6.37
C ASP A 80 12.78 -13.91 -5.84
N ARG A 81 13.60 -12.85 -5.70
CA ARG A 81 14.97 -13.01 -5.19
C ARG A 81 15.01 -13.44 -3.73
N MET A 82 14.09 -12.96 -2.90
CA MET A 82 13.98 -13.41 -1.52
C MET A 82 13.60 -14.89 -1.46
N GLN A 83 12.66 -15.35 -2.27
CA GLN A 83 12.27 -16.76 -2.37
C GLN A 83 13.45 -17.64 -2.80
N GLN A 84 14.21 -17.23 -3.84
CA GLN A 84 15.40 -17.96 -4.30
C GLN A 84 16.48 -18.05 -3.21
N LEU A 85 16.70 -16.98 -2.43
CA LEU A 85 17.67 -16.99 -1.35
C LEU A 85 17.24 -17.90 -0.20
N GLU A 86 15.96 -17.87 0.19
CA GLU A 86 15.42 -18.76 1.22
C GLU A 86 15.47 -20.23 0.76
N ASP A 87 15.21 -20.50 -0.49
CA ASP A 87 15.30 -21.85 -1.05
C ASP A 87 16.73 -22.39 -0.99
N GLN A 88 17.73 -21.58 -1.34
CA GLN A 88 19.14 -21.94 -1.19
C GLN A 88 19.54 -22.21 0.27
N ILE A 89 19.10 -21.37 1.20
CA ILE A 89 19.37 -21.51 2.63
C ILE A 89 18.73 -22.78 3.18
N ASN A 90 17.48 -23.06 2.82
CA ASN A 90 16.74 -24.24 3.25
C ASN A 90 17.39 -25.55 2.75
N ASN A 91 18.02 -25.50 1.57
CA ASN A 91 18.75 -26.65 1.02
C ASN A 91 20.17 -26.79 1.58
N ASN A 92 20.75 -25.72 2.16
CA ASN A 92 22.08 -25.72 2.74
C ASN A 92 22.19 -24.69 3.88
N GLU A 93 21.94 -25.14 5.11
CA GLU A 93 21.97 -24.29 6.31
C GLU A 93 23.35 -23.62 6.55
N GLY A 94 24.42 -24.18 6.01
CA GLY A 94 25.75 -23.57 6.10
C GLY A 94 25.83 -22.18 5.48
N LEU A 95 24.93 -21.86 4.52
CA LEU A 95 24.82 -20.55 3.90
C LEU A 95 24.35 -19.44 4.84
N LEU A 96 23.76 -19.77 5.98
CA LEU A 96 23.43 -18.81 7.04
C LEU A 96 24.68 -18.08 7.57
N LEU A 97 25.84 -18.70 7.46
CA LEU A 97 27.12 -18.12 7.89
C LEU A 97 27.80 -17.32 6.76
N GLU A 98 27.27 -17.34 5.55
CA GLU A 98 27.80 -16.59 4.42
C GLU A 98 27.38 -15.12 4.46
N SER A 99 28.30 -14.25 4.86
CA SER A 99 28.07 -12.81 5.02
C SER A 99 27.55 -12.13 3.75
N LYS A 100 28.01 -12.53 2.56
CA LYS A 100 27.58 -11.94 1.28
C LYS A 100 26.12 -12.28 0.97
N LEU A 101 25.72 -13.53 1.17
CA LEU A 101 24.36 -14.00 0.95
C LEU A 101 23.39 -13.36 1.94
N MET A 102 23.77 -13.31 3.22
CA MET A 102 22.96 -12.65 4.25
C MET A 102 22.82 -11.14 4.01
N SER A 103 23.88 -10.48 3.52
CA SER A 103 23.79 -9.06 3.14
C SER A 103 22.89 -8.82 1.93
N ALA A 104 22.87 -9.73 0.95
CA ALA A 104 21.95 -9.65 -0.19
C ALA A 104 20.50 -9.83 0.27
N ARG A 105 20.23 -10.85 1.11
CA ARG A 105 18.91 -11.10 1.72
C ARG A 105 18.40 -9.87 2.46
N GLU A 106 19.25 -9.25 3.27
CA GLU A 106 18.89 -8.04 4.03
C GLU A 106 18.55 -6.85 3.12
N ARG A 107 19.27 -6.66 2.01
CA ARG A 107 18.98 -5.59 1.04
C ARG A 107 17.61 -5.79 0.40
N TYR A 108 17.30 -7.00 -0.10
CA TYR A 108 16.00 -7.29 -0.68
C TYR A 108 14.88 -7.17 0.35
N SER A 109 15.09 -7.63 1.58
CA SER A 109 14.11 -7.45 2.67
C SER A 109 13.81 -5.98 2.95
N ARG A 110 14.81 -5.11 2.97
CA ARG A 110 14.61 -3.66 3.17
C ARG A 110 13.85 -3.03 2.02
N ASP A 111 14.21 -3.38 0.78
CA ASP A 111 13.51 -2.87 -0.39
C ASP A 111 12.07 -3.36 -0.45
N PHE A 112 11.83 -4.64 -0.13
CA PHE A 112 10.49 -5.21 0.00
C PHE A 112 9.66 -4.45 1.05
N LEU A 113 10.16 -4.28 2.28
CA LEU A 113 9.43 -3.57 3.35
C LEU A 113 9.11 -2.12 2.97
N ARG A 114 9.98 -1.44 2.23
CA ARG A 114 9.71 -0.11 1.71
C ARG A 114 8.58 -0.13 0.68
N LEU A 115 8.69 -0.99 -0.33
CA LEU A 115 7.73 -1.08 -1.43
C LEU A 115 6.33 -1.50 -0.97
N ILE A 116 6.20 -2.47 -0.05
CA ILE A 116 4.89 -2.86 0.49
C ILE A 116 4.21 -1.72 1.27
N ASN A 117 4.98 -0.82 1.87
CA ASN A 117 4.42 0.35 2.52
C ASN A 117 3.99 1.42 1.51
N GLU A 118 4.75 1.62 0.43
CA GLU A 118 4.41 2.55 -0.66
C GLU A 118 3.12 2.11 -1.37
N PHE A 119 2.97 0.81 -1.65
CA PHE A 119 1.77 0.23 -2.27
C PHE A 119 0.62 -0.04 -1.30
N CYS A 120 0.71 0.42 -0.07
CA CYS A 120 -0.33 0.20 0.94
C CYS A 120 -0.68 -1.28 1.19
N MET A 121 0.26 -2.20 0.97
CA MET A 121 0.06 -3.64 1.15
C MET A 121 0.18 -4.09 2.61
N SER A 122 0.78 -3.29 3.49
CA SER A 122 0.85 -3.63 4.91
C SER A 122 -0.50 -3.38 5.61
N PRO A 123 -0.90 -4.19 6.62
CA PRO A 123 -2.14 -3.97 7.36
C PRO A 123 -2.26 -2.55 7.91
N GLN A 124 -1.14 -1.98 8.37
CA GLN A 124 -1.10 -0.63 8.92
C GLN A 124 -1.29 0.45 7.84
N SER A 125 -0.74 0.26 6.63
CA SER A 125 -0.95 1.19 5.53
C SER A 125 -2.36 1.08 4.96
N ARG A 126 -2.96 -0.13 4.89
CA ARG A 126 -4.37 -0.33 4.53
C ARG A 126 -5.33 0.33 5.51
N ALA A 127 -5.07 0.21 6.81
CA ALA A 127 -5.88 0.90 7.84
C ALA A 127 -5.85 2.42 7.68
N LYS A 128 -4.72 3.00 7.28
CA LYS A 128 -4.62 4.44 6.97
C LYS A 128 -5.45 4.83 5.75
N LEU A 129 -5.54 3.98 4.72
CA LEU A 129 -6.39 4.22 3.55
C LEU A 129 -7.88 4.12 3.92
N SER A 130 -8.29 3.13 4.71
CA SER A 130 -9.70 2.94 5.09
C SER A 130 -10.27 4.12 5.87
N ILE A 131 -9.47 4.74 6.74
CA ILE A 131 -9.86 5.95 7.49
C ILE A 131 -10.14 7.13 6.54
N SER A 132 -9.51 7.17 5.37
CA SER A 132 -9.70 8.24 4.39
C SER A 132 -10.88 8.03 3.46
N THR A 133 -11.28 6.78 3.25
CA THR A 133 -12.41 6.42 2.39
C THR A 133 -13.76 6.61 3.11
N VAL A 134 -13.77 6.69 4.43
CA VAL A 134 -14.95 7.09 5.19
C VAL A 134 -15.16 8.58 4.98
N LYS A 135 -16.04 8.92 4.03
CA LYS A 135 -16.49 10.30 3.79
C LYS A 135 -16.93 10.89 5.14
N PRO A 136 -16.45 12.07 5.53
CA PRO A 136 -16.99 12.77 6.68
C PRO A 136 -18.41 13.22 6.35
N GLY A 137 -19.40 12.38 6.63
CA GLY A 137 -20.80 12.64 6.32
C GLY A 137 -21.69 11.40 6.32
N GLN A 138 -21.16 10.19 6.38
CA GLN A 138 -21.97 8.99 6.60
C GLN A 138 -21.77 8.51 8.03
N GLU A 139 -22.84 8.69 8.81
CA GLU A 139 -23.10 8.19 10.15
C GLU A 139 -22.16 8.69 11.26
N LYS A 140 -22.56 9.81 11.88
CA LYS A 140 -22.54 9.80 13.33
C LYS A 140 -23.35 8.56 13.74
N LYS A 141 -22.68 7.48 14.12
CA LYS A 141 -23.31 6.49 14.98
C LYS A 141 -23.86 7.29 16.13
N LYS A 142 -25.20 7.29 16.29
CA LYS A 142 -25.85 7.93 17.45
C LYS A 142 -25.05 7.50 18.67
N THR A 143 -24.52 8.44 19.38
CA THR A 143 -23.81 8.16 20.62
C THR A 143 -24.86 7.59 21.58
N LEU A 144 -24.48 6.71 22.50
CA LEU A 144 -25.41 6.21 23.54
C LEU A 144 -26.18 7.33 24.22
N MET A 145 -25.57 8.50 24.33
CA MET A 145 -26.20 9.72 24.84
C MET A 145 -27.31 10.28 23.93
N ASP A 146 -27.14 10.17 22.59
CA ASP A 146 -28.16 10.63 21.64
C ASP A 146 -29.39 9.68 21.65
N ILE A 147 -29.16 8.40 21.91
CA ILE A 147 -30.24 7.38 22.04
C ILE A 147 -31.00 7.58 23.37
N LEU A 148 -30.31 7.86 24.47
CA LEU A 148 -30.92 8.10 25.78
C LEU A 148 -31.75 9.40 25.82
N ASN A 149 -31.33 10.44 25.12
CA ASN A 149 -32.06 11.70 25.05
C ASN A 149 -33.32 11.63 24.16
N GLU A 150 -33.41 10.66 23.21
CA GLU A 150 -34.62 10.42 22.40
C GLU A 150 -35.69 9.63 23.19
N GLU A 151 -35.31 8.83 24.20
CA GLU A 151 -36.26 8.11 25.07
C GLU A 151 -36.91 9.01 26.14
N ASP A 152 -36.28 10.15 26.47
CA ASP A 152 -36.82 11.09 27.48
C ASP A 152 -37.78 12.15 26.87
N GLU A 153 -37.95 12.23 25.54
CA GLU A 153 -38.89 13.17 24.90
C GLU A 153 -40.26 12.54 24.55
N ASP A 154 -40.47 11.22 24.76
CA ASP A 154 -41.72 10.51 24.46
C ASP A 154 -42.55 10.14 25.73
N GLU A 155 -42.30 10.77 26.92
CA GLU A 155 -43.16 10.70 28.12
C GLU A 155 -43.90 12.05 28.35
#